data_0bc06c34385ff834d4d594f72d4e9f9a
#
_entry.id   0bc06c34385ff834d4d594f72d4e9f9a
#
_cell.length_a   1.000
_cell.length_b   1.000
_cell.length_c   1.000
_cell.angle_alpha   90.00
_cell.angle_beta   90.00
_cell.angle_gamma   90.00
#
_symmetry.space_group_name_H-M   'P 1'
#
loop_
_entity.id
_entity.type
_entity.pdbx_description
1 polymer ?
#
loop_
_entity_poly.entity_id
_entity_poly.type
_entity_poly.pdbx_seq_one_letter_code
_entity_poly.pdbx_strand_id
1 'polypeptide(L)'
;MKPFELFPAPLRRTAPRIRALARRAADVFPLTGLGMALSFVAAVALVSFGFEKLDLVLLVVGYGGAALLVLAVLGVSLSALLLRFGLVRASHSWRTSTLETGAPLPTGFSVPSLWWFPLVHVRWSWVSPDGATVVPVPERGRRTERVPLPHRGIVAGVTRRIVVQDAFGLARVAFRLHQEEPIEVLPHLGGIRRLPVLTSLTGGEEYPHPMLSLIHI
;
A
#
# COMPACT_ATOMS: atom_id res chain seq x y z
N MET A 1 3.11 49.68 -1.74
CA MET A 1 4.08 48.85 -2.47
C MET A 1 3.52 47.45 -2.60
N LYS A 2 3.05 47.04 -3.80
CA LYS A 2 2.57 45.67 -4.05
C LYS A 2 3.78 44.79 -4.40
N PRO A 3 3.93 43.58 -3.82
CA PRO A 3 5.01 42.68 -4.20
C PRO A 3 4.78 42.19 -5.64
N PHE A 4 5.83 42.29 -6.43
CA PHE A 4 5.94 41.89 -7.83
C PHE A 4 5.68 40.39 -7.96
N GLU A 5 4.55 39.98 -8.53
CA GLU A 5 4.29 38.59 -8.89
C GLU A 5 5.09 38.22 -10.14
N LEU A 6 6.25 37.61 -9.96
CA LEU A 6 7.25 37.31 -10.98
C LEU A 6 7.01 36.03 -11.79
N PHE A 7 5.88 35.35 -11.64
CA PHE A 7 5.60 34.11 -12.39
C PHE A 7 4.20 34.13 -13.03
N PRO A 8 4.11 33.92 -14.34
CA PRO A 8 2.82 33.87 -15.04
C PRO A 8 1.97 32.67 -14.55
N ALA A 9 0.72 32.93 -14.28
CA ALA A 9 -0.29 32.02 -13.73
C ALA A 9 -0.48 30.65 -14.42
N PRO A 10 -0.18 30.45 -15.74
CA PRO A 10 -0.37 29.14 -16.38
C PRO A 10 0.61 28.05 -15.93
N LEU A 11 1.83 28.40 -15.53
CA LEU A 11 2.85 27.43 -15.08
C LEU A 11 2.53 26.80 -13.73
N ARG A 12 1.75 27.45 -12.87
CA ARG A 12 1.33 26.92 -11.56
C ARG A 12 0.30 25.77 -11.68
N ARG A 13 -0.53 25.76 -12.73
CA ARG A 13 -1.58 24.74 -12.92
C ARG A 13 -1.07 23.45 -13.57
N THR A 14 0.04 23.50 -14.30
CA THR A 14 0.62 22.32 -14.99
C THR A 14 1.57 21.54 -14.10
N ALA A 15 2.20 22.17 -13.11
CA ALA A 15 3.15 21.55 -12.19
C ALA A 15 2.59 20.31 -11.43
N PRO A 16 1.34 20.29 -10.92
CA PRO A 16 0.81 19.12 -10.24
C PRO A 16 0.54 17.95 -11.20
N ARG A 17 0.13 18.23 -12.44
CA ARG A 17 -0.11 17.18 -13.45
C ARG A 17 1.19 16.55 -13.93
N ILE A 18 2.22 17.33 -14.17
CA ILE A 18 3.55 16.84 -14.57
C ILE A 18 4.16 15.98 -13.44
N ARG A 19 4.04 16.43 -12.19
CA ARG A 19 4.49 15.64 -11.03
C ARG A 19 3.70 14.34 -10.87
N ALA A 20 2.40 14.33 -11.15
CA ALA A 20 1.58 13.12 -11.09
C ALA A 20 1.94 12.13 -12.21
N LEU A 21 2.22 12.63 -13.43
CA LEU A 21 2.70 11.82 -14.55
C LEU A 21 4.10 11.26 -14.27
N ALA A 22 5.01 12.09 -13.79
CA ALA A 22 6.36 11.66 -13.42
C ALA A 22 6.34 10.59 -12.32
N ARG A 23 5.46 10.72 -11.31
CA ARG A 23 5.26 9.69 -10.27
C ARG A 23 4.70 8.39 -10.87
N ARG A 24 3.76 8.47 -11.81
CA ARG A 24 3.23 7.29 -12.50
C ARG A 24 4.30 6.60 -13.35
N ALA A 25 5.10 7.36 -14.08
CA ALA A 25 6.21 6.84 -14.85
C ALA A 25 7.27 6.19 -13.94
N ALA A 26 7.60 6.84 -12.81
CA ALA A 26 8.50 6.29 -11.81
C ALA A 26 7.95 5.05 -11.07
N ASP A 27 6.62 4.89 -11.01
CA ASP A 27 5.99 3.69 -10.45
C ASP A 27 6.12 2.48 -11.38
N VAL A 28 6.15 2.70 -12.71
CA VAL A 28 6.26 1.62 -13.73
C VAL A 28 7.71 1.33 -14.09
N PHE A 29 8.60 2.32 -13.96
CA PHE A 29 10.02 2.13 -14.30
C PHE A 29 10.70 1.22 -13.27
N PRO A 30 11.23 0.05 -13.72
CA PRO A 30 11.67 -0.99 -12.79
C PRO A 30 12.98 -0.69 -12.06
N LEU A 31 13.76 0.29 -12.50
CA LEU A 31 15.04 0.64 -11.89
C LEU A 31 14.88 1.75 -10.85
N THR A 32 15.55 1.58 -9.72
CA THR A 32 15.70 2.63 -8.71
C THR A 32 16.90 3.53 -9.04
N GLY A 33 17.06 4.63 -8.30
CA GLY A 33 18.27 5.46 -8.42
C GLY A 33 19.58 4.67 -8.17
N LEU A 34 19.53 3.74 -7.22
CA LEU A 34 20.67 2.86 -6.92
C LEU A 34 20.92 1.86 -8.06
N GLY A 35 19.84 1.30 -8.64
CA GLY A 35 19.95 0.44 -9.82
C GLY A 35 20.53 1.18 -11.03
N MET A 36 20.13 2.43 -11.25
CA MET A 36 20.73 3.27 -12.31
C MET A 36 22.20 3.56 -12.07
N ALA A 37 22.59 3.88 -10.82
CA ALA A 37 23.99 4.09 -10.47
C ALA A 37 24.82 2.83 -10.70
N LEU A 38 24.32 1.66 -10.27
CA LEU A 38 24.98 0.38 -10.52
C LEU A 38 25.10 0.07 -12.02
N SER A 39 24.05 0.35 -12.81
CA SER A 39 24.08 0.19 -14.27
C SER A 39 25.18 1.03 -14.90
N PHE A 40 25.30 2.28 -14.46
CA PHE A 40 26.33 3.20 -14.94
C PHE A 40 27.73 2.70 -14.59
N VAL A 41 27.95 2.31 -13.33
CA VAL A 41 29.25 1.78 -12.87
C VAL A 41 29.62 0.49 -13.62
N ALA A 42 28.66 -0.43 -13.78
CA ALA A 42 28.89 -1.66 -14.54
C ALA A 42 29.22 -1.39 -16.01
N ALA A 43 28.53 -0.44 -16.65
CA ALA A 43 28.80 -0.04 -18.02
C ALA A 43 30.21 0.58 -18.17
N VAL A 44 30.58 1.48 -17.25
CA VAL A 44 31.94 2.07 -17.26
C VAL A 44 33.03 1.00 -17.03
N ALA A 45 32.80 0.09 -16.06
CA ALA A 45 33.74 -1.00 -15.79
C ALA A 45 33.91 -1.91 -17.01
N LEU A 46 32.82 -2.23 -17.70
CA LEU A 46 32.90 -3.10 -18.90
C LEU A 46 33.53 -2.38 -20.09
N VAL A 47 33.11 -1.16 -20.41
CA VAL A 47 33.54 -0.46 -21.64
C VAL A 47 34.94 0.09 -21.49
N SER A 48 35.22 0.90 -20.45
CA SER A 48 36.46 1.66 -20.35
C SER A 48 37.63 0.84 -19.83
N PHE A 49 37.37 -0.21 -19.06
CA PHE A 49 38.43 -0.98 -18.43
C PHE A 49 38.40 -2.45 -18.85
N GLY A 50 37.26 -3.07 -18.97
CA GLY A 50 37.14 -4.48 -19.33
C GLY A 50 37.56 -4.73 -20.77
N PHE A 51 36.96 -4.04 -21.72
CA PHE A 51 37.20 -4.28 -23.16
C PHE A 51 38.45 -3.56 -23.68
N GLU A 52 38.69 -2.32 -23.22
CA GLU A 52 39.86 -1.56 -23.72
C GLU A 52 41.19 -2.03 -23.12
N LYS A 53 41.19 -2.35 -21.82
CA LYS A 53 42.41 -2.74 -21.10
C LYS A 53 42.53 -4.24 -20.85
N LEU A 54 41.53 -5.03 -21.23
CA LEU A 54 41.46 -6.48 -21.01
C LEU A 54 41.67 -6.87 -19.53
N ASP A 55 41.21 -6.04 -18.61
CA ASP A 55 41.29 -6.31 -17.18
C ASP A 55 40.23 -7.33 -16.79
N LEU A 56 40.68 -8.56 -16.55
CA LEU A 56 39.78 -9.69 -16.20
C LEU A 56 38.99 -9.45 -14.91
N VAL A 57 39.57 -8.76 -13.92
CA VAL A 57 38.91 -8.50 -12.65
C VAL A 57 37.72 -7.55 -12.86
N LEU A 58 37.95 -6.44 -13.57
CA LEU A 58 36.92 -5.47 -13.88
C LEU A 58 35.84 -6.04 -14.83
N LEU A 59 36.25 -6.93 -15.74
CA LEU A 59 35.31 -7.66 -16.60
C LEU A 59 34.37 -8.54 -15.79
N VAL A 60 34.87 -9.33 -14.84
CA VAL A 60 34.07 -10.19 -13.96
C VAL A 60 33.15 -9.35 -13.07
N VAL A 61 33.64 -8.27 -12.48
CA VAL A 61 32.84 -7.36 -11.64
C VAL A 61 31.75 -6.69 -12.46
N GLY A 62 32.08 -6.22 -13.67
CA GLY A 62 31.10 -5.59 -14.57
C GLY A 62 29.99 -6.53 -15.00
N TYR A 63 30.32 -7.75 -15.46
CA TYR A 63 29.34 -8.77 -15.80
C TYR A 63 28.54 -9.23 -14.60
N GLY A 64 29.17 -9.41 -13.42
CA GLY A 64 28.51 -9.77 -12.18
C GLY A 64 27.48 -8.71 -11.75
N GLY A 65 27.84 -7.44 -11.82
CA GLY A 65 26.93 -6.32 -11.54
C GLY A 65 25.76 -6.24 -12.52
N ALA A 66 26.05 -6.41 -13.82
CA ALA A 66 25.01 -6.43 -14.85
C ALA A 66 24.06 -7.63 -14.67
N ALA A 67 24.59 -8.83 -14.42
CA ALA A 67 23.79 -10.03 -14.18
C ALA A 67 22.87 -9.87 -12.95
N LEU A 68 23.41 -9.36 -11.84
CA LEU A 68 22.64 -9.09 -10.63
C LEU A 68 21.51 -8.10 -10.89
N LEU A 69 21.77 -7.07 -11.66
CA LEU A 69 20.79 -6.06 -12.02
C LEU A 69 19.68 -6.64 -12.92
N VAL A 70 20.04 -7.42 -13.93
CA VAL A 70 19.06 -8.12 -14.78
C VAL A 70 18.20 -9.06 -13.95
N LEU A 71 18.82 -9.84 -13.05
CA LEU A 71 18.09 -10.75 -12.15
C LEU A 71 17.14 -10.00 -11.24
N ALA A 72 17.55 -8.86 -10.66
CA ALA A 72 16.70 -8.02 -9.82
C ALA A 72 15.50 -7.46 -10.59
N VAL A 73 15.73 -6.91 -11.79
CA VAL A 73 14.66 -6.37 -12.64
C VAL A 73 13.68 -7.46 -13.08
N LEU A 74 14.17 -8.60 -13.54
CA LEU A 74 13.34 -9.73 -13.95
C LEU A 74 12.55 -10.29 -12.78
N GLY A 75 13.20 -10.51 -11.63
CA GLY A 75 12.57 -11.03 -10.42
C GLY A 75 11.45 -10.12 -9.91
N VAL A 76 11.71 -8.81 -9.81
CA VAL A 76 10.70 -7.83 -9.39
C VAL A 76 9.56 -7.72 -10.39
N SER A 77 9.87 -7.66 -11.70
CA SER A 77 8.85 -7.53 -12.74
C SER A 77 7.95 -8.75 -12.82
N LEU A 78 8.53 -9.95 -12.76
CA LEU A 78 7.78 -11.20 -12.77
C LEU A 78 6.93 -11.32 -11.50
N SER A 79 7.50 -11.03 -10.33
CA SER A 79 6.76 -11.05 -9.07
C SER A 79 5.60 -10.04 -9.04
N ALA A 80 5.82 -8.82 -9.57
CA ALA A 80 4.78 -7.80 -9.67
C ALA A 80 3.65 -8.24 -10.61
N LEU A 81 3.99 -8.87 -11.74
CA LEU A 81 3.04 -9.39 -12.71
C LEU A 81 2.18 -10.50 -12.11
N LEU A 82 2.82 -11.52 -11.52
CA LEU A 82 2.13 -12.65 -10.87
C LEU A 82 1.22 -12.17 -9.72
N LEU A 83 1.74 -11.24 -8.92
CA LEU A 83 0.99 -10.66 -7.81
C LEU A 83 -0.23 -9.87 -8.32
N ARG A 84 -0.05 -9.05 -9.36
CA ARG A 84 -1.15 -8.28 -9.96
C ARG A 84 -2.25 -9.20 -10.49
N PHE A 85 -1.91 -10.25 -11.26
CA PHE A 85 -2.90 -11.20 -11.77
C PHE A 85 -3.59 -11.97 -10.63
N GLY A 86 -2.83 -12.43 -9.63
CA GLY A 86 -3.37 -13.12 -8.47
C GLY A 86 -4.33 -12.26 -7.66
N LEU A 87 -4.00 -10.99 -7.43
CA LEU A 87 -4.83 -10.05 -6.67
C LEU A 87 -6.09 -9.64 -7.45
N VAL A 88 -5.98 -9.38 -8.75
CA VAL A 88 -7.16 -9.08 -9.60
C VAL A 88 -8.13 -10.26 -9.61
N ARG A 89 -7.61 -11.49 -9.71
CA ARG A 89 -8.46 -12.70 -9.64
C ARG A 89 -9.11 -12.88 -8.27
N ALA A 90 -8.39 -12.57 -7.20
CA ALA A 90 -8.88 -12.70 -5.83
C ALA A 90 -9.84 -11.56 -5.43
N SER A 91 -9.83 -10.43 -6.12
CA SER A 91 -10.64 -9.25 -5.77
C SER A 91 -12.15 -9.55 -5.73
N HIS A 92 -12.62 -10.48 -6.53
CA HIS A 92 -14.03 -10.92 -6.55
C HIS A 92 -14.46 -11.70 -5.29
N SER A 93 -13.53 -12.15 -4.47
CA SER A 93 -13.81 -12.92 -3.25
C SER A 93 -13.63 -12.13 -1.95
N TRP A 94 -13.22 -10.86 -2.04
CA TRP A 94 -13.05 -10.03 -0.86
C TRP A 94 -14.42 -9.60 -0.33
N ARG A 95 -14.87 -10.26 0.71
CA ARG A 95 -16.06 -9.83 1.43
C ARG A 95 -15.66 -8.74 2.42
N THR A 96 -16.31 -7.60 2.29
CA THR A 96 -16.16 -6.50 3.22
C THR A 96 -16.77 -6.92 4.55
N SER A 97 -15.96 -7.01 5.57
CA SER A 97 -16.45 -7.14 6.93
C SER A 97 -16.74 -5.74 7.47
N THR A 98 -17.84 -5.60 8.20
CA THR A 98 -18.09 -4.43 9.03
C THR A 98 -16.92 -4.24 10.00
N LEU A 99 -16.33 -3.04 9.97
CA LEU A 99 -15.20 -2.70 10.82
C LEU A 99 -15.69 -1.85 12.00
N GLU A 100 -15.09 -1.98 13.17
CA GLU A 100 -15.33 -1.09 14.28
C GLU A 100 -14.28 0.02 14.36
N THR A 101 -14.68 1.22 14.79
CA THR A 101 -13.76 2.35 14.96
C THR A 101 -12.68 2.07 15.99
N GLY A 102 -11.43 2.46 15.69
CA GLY A 102 -10.30 2.43 16.63
C GLY A 102 -9.61 1.09 16.79
N ALA A 103 -10.21 -0.02 16.43
CA ALA A 103 -9.56 -1.33 16.45
C ALA A 103 -8.89 -1.65 15.11
N PRO A 104 -7.68 -2.24 15.09
CA PRO A 104 -7.04 -2.70 13.86
C PRO A 104 -7.70 -3.99 13.37
N LEU A 105 -8.78 -3.87 12.61
CA LEU A 105 -9.57 -5.00 12.12
C LEU A 105 -9.14 -5.42 10.71
N PRO A 106 -9.29 -6.70 10.36
CA PRO A 106 -8.94 -7.20 9.03
C PRO A 106 -9.91 -6.67 7.98
N THR A 107 -9.40 -6.07 6.91
CA THR A 107 -10.19 -5.57 5.78
C THR A 107 -10.58 -6.64 4.77
N GLY A 108 -10.18 -7.90 5.00
CA GLY A 108 -10.35 -8.99 4.03
C GLY A 108 -9.28 -9.01 2.92
N PHE A 109 -8.52 -7.94 2.75
CA PHE A 109 -7.42 -7.90 1.81
C PHE A 109 -6.22 -8.70 2.31
N SER A 110 -5.70 -9.59 1.48
CA SER A 110 -4.51 -10.39 1.80
C SER A 110 -3.59 -10.51 0.59
N VAL A 111 -2.29 -10.41 0.86
CA VAL A 111 -1.24 -10.60 -0.14
C VAL A 111 -0.57 -11.94 0.10
N PRO A 112 -0.44 -12.81 -0.93
CA PRO A 112 0.27 -14.07 -0.78
C PRO A 112 1.74 -13.83 -0.47
N SER A 113 2.33 -14.70 0.34
CA SER A 113 3.76 -14.68 0.61
C SER A 113 4.52 -15.17 -0.63
N LEU A 114 5.47 -14.38 -1.11
CA LEU A 114 6.34 -14.74 -2.24
C LEU A 114 7.57 -15.53 -1.74
N TRP A 115 7.35 -16.63 -1.02
CA TRP A 115 8.43 -17.43 -0.44
C TRP A 115 9.39 -18.01 -1.50
N TRP A 116 8.95 -18.19 -2.73
CA TRP A 116 9.76 -18.65 -3.89
C TRP A 116 10.72 -17.57 -4.42
N PHE A 117 10.45 -16.27 -4.12
CA PHE A 117 11.36 -15.18 -4.41
C PHE A 117 11.82 -14.50 -3.10
N PRO A 118 12.76 -15.13 -2.36
CA PRO A 118 13.17 -14.66 -1.04
C PRO A 118 13.81 -13.27 -1.05
N LEU A 119 14.31 -12.85 -2.23
CA LEU A 119 14.93 -11.53 -2.41
C LEU A 119 13.93 -10.43 -2.80
N VAL A 120 12.63 -10.71 -2.78
CA VAL A 120 11.61 -9.73 -3.15
C VAL A 120 10.73 -9.40 -1.95
N HIS A 121 10.55 -8.12 -1.68
CA HIS A 121 9.70 -7.60 -0.63
C HIS A 121 8.47 -6.91 -1.21
N VAL A 122 7.30 -7.16 -0.63
CA VAL A 122 6.05 -6.51 -0.99
C VAL A 122 5.60 -5.63 0.15
N ARG A 123 5.29 -4.36 -0.17
CA ARG A 123 4.67 -3.39 0.74
C ARG A 123 3.44 -2.82 0.06
N TRP A 124 2.45 -2.43 0.84
CA TRP A 124 1.29 -1.73 0.33
C TRP A 124 0.83 -0.66 1.31
N SER A 125 0.17 0.34 0.80
CA SER A 125 -0.43 1.44 1.54
C SER A 125 -1.72 1.87 0.88
N TRP A 126 -2.62 2.48 1.63
CA TRP A 126 -3.79 3.12 1.08
C TRP A 126 -3.39 4.47 0.47
N VAL A 127 -3.95 4.75 -0.70
CA VAL A 127 -3.83 6.04 -1.40
C VAL A 127 -5.12 6.83 -1.24
N SER A 128 -6.25 6.13 -1.17
CA SER A 128 -7.57 6.69 -0.91
C SER A 128 -8.36 5.68 -0.07
N PRO A 129 -8.94 6.12 1.05
CA PRO A 129 -8.79 7.42 1.70
C PRO A 129 -7.38 7.67 2.28
N ASP A 130 -6.98 8.95 2.29
CA ASP A 130 -5.69 9.35 2.83
C ASP A 130 -5.63 9.19 4.37
N GLY A 131 -4.42 8.93 4.89
CA GLY A 131 -4.16 8.89 6.34
C GLY A 131 -4.42 7.54 7.02
N ALA A 132 -4.88 6.52 6.31
CA ALA A 132 -5.04 5.20 6.86
C ALA A 132 -3.70 4.48 7.01
N THR A 133 -3.35 4.10 8.23
CA THR A 133 -2.13 3.34 8.51
C THR A 133 -2.39 1.85 8.33
N VAL A 134 -1.73 1.26 7.36
CA VAL A 134 -1.84 -0.18 7.08
C VAL A 134 -0.86 -0.95 7.94
N VAL A 135 -1.36 -1.92 8.69
CA VAL A 135 -0.55 -2.85 9.49
C VAL A 135 -0.62 -4.23 8.84
N PRO A 136 0.46 -4.70 8.18
CA PRO A 136 0.50 -6.04 7.63
C PRO A 136 0.73 -7.06 8.75
N VAL A 137 -0.16 -8.04 8.87
CA VAL A 137 -0.04 -9.14 9.85
C VAL A 137 0.20 -10.45 9.10
N PRO A 138 1.26 -11.20 9.42
CA PRO A 138 1.49 -12.51 8.82
C PRO A 138 0.46 -13.51 9.31
N GLU A 139 -0.21 -14.20 8.39
CA GLU A 139 -1.23 -15.20 8.69
C GLU A 139 -1.20 -16.33 7.65
N ARG A 140 -0.89 -17.55 8.07
CA ARG A 140 -0.95 -18.80 7.25
C ARG A 140 -0.34 -18.66 5.84
N GLY A 141 0.87 -18.12 5.72
CA GLY A 141 1.55 -17.96 4.43
C GLY A 141 1.03 -16.79 3.57
N ARG A 142 0.21 -15.92 4.16
CA ARG A 142 -0.27 -14.66 3.58
C ARG A 142 0.04 -13.51 4.53
N ARG A 143 -0.03 -12.30 4.05
CA ARG A 143 -0.02 -11.10 4.88
C ARG A 143 -1.38 -10.46 4.77
N THR A 144 -2.14 -10.46 5.86
CA THR A 144 -3.45 -9.81 5.94
C THR A 144 -3.30 -8.34 6.29
N GLU A 145 -4.19 -7.54 5.74
CA GLU A 145 -4.25 -6.11 6.01
C GLU A 145 -5.11 -5.83 7.24
N ARG A 146 -4.56 -5.08 8.18
CA ARG A 146 -5.33 -4.51 9.29
C ARG A 146 -5.21 -3.00 9.26
N VAL A 147 -6.32 -2.30 9.38
CA VAL A 147 -6.37 -0.84 9.32
C VAL A 147 -7.22 -0.32 10.47
N PRO A 148 -6.66 0.50 11.36
CA PRO A 148 -7.43 1.25 12.34
C PRO A 148 -8.08 2.44 11.63
N LEU A 149 -9.41 2.49 11.59
CA LEU A 149 -10.14 3.62 11.05
C LEU A 149 -10.66 4.49 12.20
N PRO A 150 -10.27 5.78 12.26
CA PRO A 150 -10.58 6.64 13.40
C PRO A 150 -12.04 7.13 13.44
N HIS A 151 -12.72 7.13 12.28
CA HIS A 151 -14.06 7.68 12.15
C HIS A 151 -15.05 6.63 11.65
N ARG A 152 -16.26 6.65 12.23
CA ARG A 152 -17.41 5.89 11.74
C ARG A 152 -17.89 6.44 10.39
N GLY A 153 -18.43 5.58 9.56
CA GLY A 153 -19.00 5.98 8.27
C GLY A 153 -18.81 4.92 7.20
N ILE A 154 -19.17 5.28 5.98
CA ILE A 154 -19.02 4.41 4.81
C ILE A 154 -17.83 4.91 3.98
N VAL A 155 -16.84 4.06 3.81
CA VAL A 155 -15.72 4.28 2.89
C VAL A 155 -16.13 3.69 1.55
N ALA A 156 -16.48 4.54 0.59
CA ALA A 156 -17.08 4.12 -0.69
C ALA A 156 -16.16 3.27 -1.58
N GLY A 157 -14.87 3.33 -1.37
CA GLY A 157 -13.88 2.52 -2.09
C GLY A 157 -12.47 2.75 -1.59
N VAL A 158 -11.61 1.77 -1.78
CA VAL A 158 -10.23 1.81 -1.31
C VAL A 158 -9.28 1.64 -2.49
N THR A 159 -8.35 2.59 -2.63
CA THR A 159 -7.25 2.47 -3.60
C THR A 159 -5.96 2.15 -2.86
N ARG A 160 -5.42 0.98 -3.14
CA ARG A 160 -4.14 0.52 -2.57
C ARG A 160 -3.01 0.71 -3.58
N ARG A 161 -1.89 1.22 -3.12
CA ARG A 161 -0.62 1.22 -3.86
C ARG A 161 0.23 0.08 -3.37
N ILE A 162 0.52 -0.87 -4.24
CA ILE A 162 1.33 -2.04 -3.96
C ILE A 162 2.70 -1.81 -4.58
N VAL A 163 3.74 -1.98 -3.79
CA VAL A 163 5.14 -1.79 -4.17
C VAL A 163 5.87 -3.11 -4.01
N VAL A 164 6.44 -3.59 -5.08
CA VAL A 164 7.29 -4.77 -5.15
C VAL A 164 8.72 -4.29 -5.37
N GLN A 165 9.63 -4.69 -4.50
CA GLN A 165 11.02 -4.22 -4.49
C GLN A 165 11.94 -5.39 -4.17
N ASP A 166 13.13 -5.44 -4.78
CA ASP A 166 14.16 -6.40 -4.42
C ASP A 166 14.85 -6.04 -3.09
N ALA A 167 15.50 -7.01 -2.49
CA ALA A 167 16.18 -6.87 -1.19
C ALA A 167 17.34 -5.87 -1.22
N PHE A 168 17.99 -5.71 -2.37
CA PHE A 168 19.12 -4.78 -2.55
C PHE A 168 18.66 -3.36 -2.89
N GLY A 169 17.39 -3.17 -3.21
CA GLY A 169 16.84 -1.89 -3.60
C GLY A 169 17.24 -1.42 -4.99
N LEU A 170 17.67 -2.33 -5.87
CA LEU A 170 18.10 -2.04 -7.25
C LEU A 170 16.91 -1.88 -8.19
N ALA A 171 15.87 -2.69 -7.97
CA ALA A 171 14.66 -2.71 -8.77
C ALA A 171 13.42 -2.51 -7.91
N ARG A 172 12.43 -1.78 -8.46
CA ARG A 172 11.14 -1.52 -7.82
C ARG A 172 10.06 -1.30 -8.85
N VAL A 173 8.93 -1.97 -8.68
CA VAL A 173 7.71 -1.74 -9.47
C VAL A 173 6.56 -1.46 -8.53
N ALA A 174 5.74 -0.47 -8.84
CA ALA A 174 4.54 -0.17 -8.09
C ALA A 174 3.32 -0.17 -9.00
N PHE A 175 2.21 -0.68 -8.49
CA PHE A 175 0.92 -0.63 -9.17
C PHE A 175 -0.20 -0.30 -8.19
N ARG A 176 -1.32 0.15 -8.73
CA ARG A 176 -2.50 0.50 -7.94
C ARG A 176 -3.58 -0.54 -8.15
N LEU A 177 -4.26 -0.86 -7.06
CA LEU A 177 -5.41 -1.74 -7.04
C LEU A 177 -6.58 -0.98 -6.43
N HIS A 178 -7.65 -0.88 -7.16
CA HIS A 178 -8.89 -0.24 -6.71
C HIS A 178 -9.90 -1.31 -6.31
N GLN A 179 -10.52 -1.12 -5.16
CA GLN A 179 -11.62 -1.93 -4.64
C GLN A 179 -12.84 -1.01 -4.55
N GLU A 180 -13.89 -1.34 -5.29
CA GLU A 180 -15.12 -0.54 -5.36
C GLU A 180 -16.09 -0.85 -4.22
N GLU A 181 -15.92 -2.00 -3.57
CA GLU A 181 -16.81 -2.41 -2.49
C GLU A 181 -16.68 -1.46 -1.29
N PRO A 182 -17.81 -0.91 -0.80
CA PRO A 182 -17.79 -0.02 0.34
C PRO A 182 -17.43 -0.77 1.63
N ILE A 183 -16.65 -0.12 2.49
CA ILE A 183 -16.33 -0.60 3.82
C ILE A 183 -17.20 0.18 4.81
N GLU A 184 -18.06 -0.51 5.54
CA GLU A 184 -18.84 0.08 6.60
C GLU A 184 -18.09 0.07 7.92
N VAL A 185 -17.93 1.25 8.52
CA VAL A 185 -17.23 1.42 9.80
C VAL A 185 -18.26 1.79 10.86
N LEU A 186 -18.50 0.84 11.76
CA LEU A 186 -19.42 1.01 12.88
C LEU A 186 -18.74 1.75 14.04
N PRO A 187 -19.51 2.43 14.88
CA PRO A 187 -18.97 2.97 16.12
C PRO A 187 -18.49 1.84 17.03
N HIS A 188 -17.43 2.09 17.77
CA HIS A 188 -16.97 1.16 18.79
C HIS A 188 -18.03 1.04 19.89
N LEU A 189 -18.65 -0.11 19.99
CA LEU A 189 -19.53 -0.44 21.09
C LEU A 189 -18.62 -0.75 22.28
N GLY A 190 -18.33 0.25 23.09
CA GLY A 190 -17.56 0.06 24.33
C GLY A 190 -18.13 -1.12 25.10
N GLY A 191 -17.27 -1.95 25.67
CA GLY A 191 -17.70 -3.10 26.45
C GLY A 191 -18.57 -2.65 27.64
N ILE A 192 -19.88 -2.70 27.49
CA ILE A 192 -20.81 -2.45 28.55
C ILE A 192 -20.67 -3.61 29.53
N ARG A 193 -19.77 -3.47 30.49
CA ARG A 193 -19.54 -4.50 31.52
C ARG A 193 -20.69 -4.61 32.51
N ARG A 194 -21.53 -3.58 32.62
CA ARG A 194 -22.76 -3.56 33.45
C ARG A 194 -23.77 -2.66 32.77
N LEU A 195 -24.91 -3.21 32.45
CA LEU A 195 -26.09 -2.39 32.12
C LEU A 195 -26.45 -1.58 33.39
N PRO A 196 -26.56 -0.24 33.34
CA PRO A 196 -27.10 0.51 34.44
C PRO A 196 -28.54 0.03 34.63
N VAL A 197 -28.81 -0.66 35.72
CA VAL A 197 -30.18 -0.95 36.12
C VAL A 197 -30.76 0.38 36.56
N LEU A 198 -31.60 0.95 35.73
CA LEU A 198 -32.42 2.09 36.11
C LEU A 198 -33.43 1.63 37.17
N THR A 199 -33.00 1.65 38.42
CA THR A 199 -33.97 1.54 39.52
C THR A 199 -34.72 2.83 39.55
N SER A 200 -36.06 2.76 39.28
CA SER A 200 -36.91 3.92 39.40
C SER A 200 -36.87 4.41 40.84
N LEU A 201 -36.61 5.69 41.02
CA LEU A 201 -36.58 6.37 42.35
C LEU A 201 -37.97 6.48 43.00
N THR A 202 -39.03 6.07 42.30
CA THR A 202 -40.39 6.04 42.82
C THR A 202 -40.78 4.60 43.14
N GLY A 203 -40.79 4.30 44.41
CA GLY A 203 -41.05 3.01 45.02
C GLY A 203 -42.06 2.12 44.29
N GLY A 204 -41.59 1.02 43.77
CA GLY A 204 -42.26 -0.24 43.86
C GLY A 204 -43.25 -0.66 42.79
N GLU A 205 -43.38 0.00 41.63
CA GLU A 205 -44.10 -0.61 40.51
C GLU A 205 -43.26 -0.61 39.26
N GLU A 206 -42.80 -1.80 38.87
CA GLU A 206 -42.19 -2.05 37.56
C GLU A 206 -43.28 -1.94 36.49
N TYR A 207 -43.57 -0.74 36.03
CA TYR A 207 -44.31 -0.57 34.77
C TYR A 207 -43.27 -0.79 33.65
N PRO A 208 -43.43 -1.82 32.80
CA PRO A 208 -42.68 -1.89 31.58
C PRO A 208 -43.02 -0.66 30.73
N HIS A 209 -42.11 0.27 30.65
CA HIS A 209 -42.32 1.50 29.89
C HIS A 209 -42.43 1.14 28.43
N PRO A 210 -43.59 1.29 27.76
CA PRO A 210 -43.76 0.90 26.37
C PRO A 210 -42.95 1.75 25.39
N MET A 211 -42.30 2.77 25.89
CA MET A 211 -41.48 3.69 25.07
C MET A 211 -40.01 3.26 24.84
N LEU A 212 -39.56 2.20 25.51
CA LEU A 212 -38.20 1.71 25.26
C LEU A 212 -38.03 0.95 23.93
N SER A 213 -39.15 0.64 23.26
CA SER A 213 -39.13 0.01 21.94
C SER A 213 -38.96 1.00 20.78
N LEU A 214 -38.97 2.31 21.03
CA LEU A 214 -38.90 3.35 20.00
C LEU A 214 -37.51 3.97 19.83
N ILE A 215 -36.49 3.48 20.50
CA ILE A 215 -35.10 3.81 20.13
C ILE A 215 -34.63 2.82 19.08
N HIS A 216 -35.38 2.72 18.01
CA HIS A 216 -34.91 2.28 16.72
C HIS A 216 -34.59 3.52 15.90
N ILE A 217 -33.38 3.96 16.00
CA ILE A 217 -32.75 4.85 15.02
C ILE A 217 -31.44 4.24 14.63
#